data_9b5d8933b2b313427f813a8fa9b15bca
#
_entry.id   9b5d8933b2b313427f813a8fa9b15bca
#
_cell.length_a   1.000
_cell.length_b   1.000
_cell.length_c   1.000
_cell.angle_alpha   90.00
_cell.angle_beta   90.00
_cell.angle_gamma   90.00
#
_symmetry.space_group_name_H-M   'P 1'
#
loop_
_entity.id
_entity.type
_entity.pdbx_description
1 polymer ?
#
loop_
_entity_poly.entity_id
_entity_poly.type
_entity_poly.pdbx_seq_one_letter_code
_entity_poly.pdbx_strand_id
1 'polypeptide(L)'
;MWLKSYTRGMTEILRSSTFSAWLLKLADSRARMRIQVRIDRMADGQFGDVKAIGEGLSEIRIDYGPGYRVYFMQQGRQLVILLCGGDKSSQTRDIKQARLIAKSWQEQNP
;
A
#
# COMPACT_ATOMS: atom_id res chain seq x y z
N MET A 1 -10.95 -7.91 -5.80
CA MET A 1 -11.75 -6.70 -5.79
C MET A 1 -10.90 -5.46 -5.54
N TRP A 2 -11.05 -4.48 -6.40
CA TRP A 2 -10.17 -3.31 -6.42
C TRP A 2 -11.01 -2.05 -6.39
N LEU A 3 -10.65 -1.13 -5.48
CA LEU A 3 -11.39 0.11 -5.31
C LEU A 3 -10.50 1.29 -5.65
N LYS A 4 -11.05 2.25 -6.38
CA LYS A 4 -10.41 3.53 -6.58
C LYS A 4 -10.43 4.25 -5.25
N SER A 5 -9.27 4.40 -4.63
CA SER A 5 -9.13 5.02 -3.32
C SER A 5 -9.04 6.53 -3.42
N TYR A 6 -8.27 7.00 -4.41
CA TYR A 6 -7.93 8.41 -4.45
C TYR A 6 -7.30 8.78 -5.78
N THR A 7 -7.69 9.91 -6.33
CA THR A 7 -7.03 10.49 -7.49
C THR A 7 -6.77 11.95 -7.22
N ARG A 8 -5.50 12.34 -7.30
CA ARG A 8 -5.09 13.72 -7.08
C ARG A 8 -3.86 13.96 -7.94
N GLY A 9 -3.82 15.11 -8.60
CA GLY A 9 -2.75 15.37 -9.54
C GLY A 9 -2.75 14.32 -10.65
N MET A 10 -1.62 13.65 -10.86
CA MET A 10 -1.44 12.71 -11.96
C MET A 10 -1.44 11.25 -11.54
N THR A 11 -1.56 10.95 -10.26
CA THR A 11 -1.44 9.58 -9.77
C THR A 11 -2.77 9.07 -9.21
N GLU A 12 -3.24 7.98 -9.77
CA GLU A 12 -4.40 7.27 -9.25
C GLU A 12 -3.96 6.21 -8.25
N ILE A 13 -4.68 6.11 -7.16
CA ILE A 13 -4.42 5.10 -6.12
C ILE A 13 -5.59 4.12 -6.13
N LEU A 14 -5.29 2.85 -6.37
CA LEU A 14 -6.23 1.75 -6.17
C LEU A 14 -5.84 1.00 -4.91
N ARG A 15 -6.79 0.34 -4.29
CA ARG A 15 -6.47 -0.50 -3.14
C ARG A 15 -7.26 -1.79 -3.16
N SER A 16 -6.60 -2.86 -2.72
CA SER A 16 -7.24 -4.15 -2.61
C SER A 16 -8.22 -4.17 -1.44
N SER A 17 -9.15 -5.11 -1.47
CA SER A 17 -10.05 -5.33 -0.34
C SER A 17 -9.27 -5.75 0.92
N THR A 18 -8.17 -6.47 0.74
CA THR A 18 -7.28 -6.87 1.84
C THR A 18 -6.69 -5.65 2.54
N PHE A 19 -6.17 -4.69 1.76
CA PHE A 19 -5.64 -3.46 2.33
C PHE A 19 -6.72 -2.67 3.06
N SER A 20 -7.88 -2.50 2.45
CA SER A 20 -8.99 -1.75 3.03
C SER A 20 -9.44 -2.37 4.36
N ALA A 21 -9.57 -3.69 4.41
CA ALA A 21 -9.96 -4.38 5.64
C ALA A 21 -8.92 -4.20 6.75
N TRP A 22 -7.63 -4.31 6.39
CA TRP A 22 -6.56 -4.11 7.35
C TRP A 22 -6.60 -2.70 7.96
N LEU A 23 -6.72 -1.69 7.12
CA LEU A 23 -6.71 -0.31 7.56
C LEU A 23 -7.90 -0.01 8.50
N LEU A 24 -9.08 -0.50 8.15
CA LEU A 24 -10.29 -0.28 8.96
C LEU A 24 -10.20 -0.98 10.32
N LYS A 25 -9.47 -2.09 10.42
CA LYS A 25 -9.34 -2.86 11.66
C LYS A 25 -8.29 -2.31 12.62
N LEU A 26 -7.48 -1.36 12.19
CA LEU A 26 -6.49 -0.77 13.08
C LEU A 26 -7.21 0.00 14.19
N ALA A 27 -6.95 -0.42 15.44
CA ALA A 27 -7.58 0.19 16.59
C ALA A 27 -7.07 1.62 16.84
N ASP A 28 -5.80 1.88 16.52
CA ASP A 28 -5.18 3.16 16.75
C ASP A 28 -5.58 4.15 15.64
N SER A 29 -6.43 5.12 15.98
CA SER A 29 -6.92 6.11 15.03
C SER A 29 -5.81 7.03 14.51
N ARG A 30 -4.80 7.29 15.33
CA ARG A 30 -3.64 8.10 14.90
C ARG A 30 -2.82 7.34 13.87
N ALA A 31 -2.68 6.02 14.04
CA ALA A 31 -2.00 5.18 13.05
C ALA A 31 -2.72 5.25 11.70
N ARG A 32 -4.05 5.08 11.72
CA ARG A 32 -4.83 5.19 10.47
C ARG A 32 -4.64 6.53 9.79
N MET A 33 -4.63 7.61 10.57
CA MET A 33 -4.44 8.95 10.03
C MET A 33 -3.05 9.12 9.41
N ARG A 34 -2.01 8.64 10.06
CA ARG A 34 -0.64 8.74 9.55
C ARG A 34 -0.46 7.93 8.27
N ILE A 35 -1.07 6.75 8.22
CA ILE A 35 -1.04 5.93 7.01
C ILE A 35 -1.76 6.64 5.86
N GLN A 36 -2.94 7.19 6.15
CA GLN A 36 -3.72 7.90 5.12
C GLN A 36 -2.97 9.12 4.59
N VAL A 37 -2.30 9.88 5.45
CA VAL A 37 -1.49 11.03 5.02
C VAL A 37 -0.39 10.59 4.04
N ARG A 38 0.27 9.46 4.33
CA ARG A 38 1.31 8.94 3.46
C ARG A 38 0.75 8.52 2.10
N ILE A 39 -0.43 7.92 2.09
CA ILE A 39 -1.12 7.55 0.84
C ILE A 39 -1.49 8.79 0.04
N ASP A 40 -2.01 9.82 0.71
CA ASP A 40 -2.37 11.07 0.06
C ASP A 40 -1.14 11.71 -0.60
N ARG A 41 0.01 11.66 0.07
CA ARG A 41 1.26 12.18 -0.50
C ARG A 41 1.72 11.39 -1.71
N MET A 42 1.48 10.08 -1.72
CA MET A 42 1.79 9.25 -2.90
C MET A 42 1.01 9.72 -4.13
N ALA A 43 -0.25 10.11 -3.93
CA ALA A 43 -1.07 10.63 -5.03
C ALA A 43 -0.48 11.91 -5.63
N ASP A 44 0.31 12.65 -4.86
CA ASP A 44 1.03 13.85 -5.31
C ASP A 44 2.46 13.52 -5.77
N GLY A 45 2.82 12.24 -5.84
CA GLY A 45 4.17 11.83 -6.25
C GLY A 45 5.21 11.85 -5.15
N GLN A 46 4.81 12.08 -3.90
CA GLN A 46 5.72 12.16 -2.76
C GLN A 46 5.65 10.88 -1.95
N PHE A 47 6.55 9.94 -2.23
CA PHE A 47 6.49 8.61 -1.63
C PHE A 47 7.13 8.51 -0.24
N GLY A 48 8.06 9.40 0.10
CA GLY A 48 8.71 9.39 1.40
C GLY A 48 9.62 8.18 1.58
N ASP A 49 9.61 7.56 2.77
CA ASP A 49 10.46 6.43 3.12
C ASP A 49 9.94 5.16 2.45
N VAL A 50 10.52 4.82 1.31
CA VAL A 50 10.14 3.68 0.46
C VAL A 50 11.34 2.78 0.25
N LYS A 51 11.07 1.46 0.27
CA LYS A 51 12.09 0.46 -0.02
C LYS A 51 11.53 -0.55 -1.04
N ALA A 52 12.30 -0.79 -2.09
CA ALA A 52 11.96 -1.86 -3.03
C ALA A 52 12.17 -3.22 -2.39
N ILE A 53 11.24 -4.15 -2.61
CA ILE A 53 11.29 -5.49 -2.03
C ILE A 53 11.35 -6.60 -3.08
N GLY A 54 11.61 -6.21 -4.35
CA GLY A 54 11.73 -7.16 -5.45
C GLY A 54 10.42 -7.40 -6.20
N GLU A 55 10.53 -7.93 -7.39
CA GLU A 55 9.40 -8.31 -8.25
C GLU A 55 8.45 -7.14 -8.55
N GLY A 56 8.97 -5.92 -8.58
CA GLY A 56 8.18 -4.73 -8.85
C GLY A 56 7.38 -4.23 -7.66
N LEU A 57 7.55 -4.82 -6.49
CA LEU A 57 6.86 -4.41 -5.27
C LEU A 57 7.76 -3.52 -4.42
N SER A 58 7.11 -2.66 -3.64
CA SER A 58 7.79 -1.77 -2.70
C SER A 58 7.00 -1.68 -1.40
N GLU A 59 7.67 -1.21 -0.36
CA GLU A 59 7.02 -0.93 0.91
C GLU A 59 7.20 0.53 1.29
N ILE A 60 6.14 1.14 1.83
CA ILE A 60 6.24 2.41 2.53
C ILE A 60 6.38 2.09 4.00
N ARG A 61 7.34 2.72 4.66
CA ARG A 61 7.57 2.55 6.09
C ARG A 61 7.05 3.76 6.83
N ILE A 62 6.23 3.49 7.84
CA ILE A 62 5.64 4.54 8.68
C ILE A 62 6.25 4.39 10.08
N ASP A 63 7.08 5.36 10.45
CA ASP A 63 7.77 5.37 11.75
C ASP A 63 6.83 5.85 12.84
N TYR A 64 5.95 4.96 13.25
CA TYR A 64 4.97 5.22 14.30
C TYR A 64 4.53 3.89 14.90
N GLY A 65 4.41 3.82 16.23
CA GLY A 65 3.96 2.62 16.93
C GLY A 65 4.83 1.41 16.61
N PRO A 66 4.23 0.28 16.23
CA PRO A 66 4.98 -0.95 15.96
C PRO A 66 5.76 -0.93 14.64
N GLY A 67 5.77 0.19 13.93
CA GLY A 67 6.43 0.29 12.62
C GLY A 67 5.56 -0.27 11.52
N TYR A 68 4.55 0.49 11.10
CA TYR A 68 3.63 0.04 10.06
C TYR A 68 4.28 0.02 8.69
N ARG A 69 3.81 -0.89 7.85
CA ARG A 69 4.26 -1.05 6.47
C ARG A 69 3.05 -1.10 5.56
N VAL A 70 3.14 -0.45 4.40
CA VAL A 70 2.16 -0.58 3.34
C VAL A 70 2.87 -1.07 2.10
N TYR A 71 2.42 -2.20 1.56
CA TYR A 71 3.03 -2.84 0.39
C TYR A 71 2.25 -2.45 -0.85
N PHE A 72 2.97 -2.05 -1.88
CA PHE A 72 2.34 -1.55 -3.10
C PHE A 72 3.15 -1.91 -4.34
N MET A 73 2.51 -1.80 -5.48
CA MET A 73 3.16 -1.85 -6.77
C MET A 73 2.74 -0.62 -7.57
N GLN A 74 3.54 -0.28 -8.58
CA GLN A 74 3.31 0.90 -9.39
C GLN A 74 3.32 0.52 -10.86
N GLN A 75 2.31 0.97 -11.60
CA GLN A 75 2.26 0.80 -13.05
C GLN A 75 2.46 2.16 -13.70
N GLY A 76 3.65 2.37 -14.25
CA GLY A 76 4.03 3.67 -14.76
C GLY A 76 4.05 4.72 -13.66
N ARG A 77 3.81 5.97 -14.01
CA ARG A 77 3.80 7.07 -13.04
C ARG A 77 2.40 7.39 -12.53
N GLN A 78 1.38 6.82 -13.15
CA GLN A 78 0.01 7.26 -12.96
C GLN A 78 -0.83 6.33 -12.10
N LEU A 79 -0.33 5.13 -11.79
CA LEU A 79 -1.12 4.16 -11.07
C LEU A 79 -0.32 3.49 -9.96
N VAL A 80 -0.82 3.59 -8.74
CA VAL A 80 -0.30 2.92 -7.56
C VAL A 80 -1.37 1.96 -7.06
N ILE A 81 -0.98 0.73 -6.75
CA ILE A 81 -1.88 -0.31 -6.27
C ILE A 81 -1.43 -0.72 -4.88
N LEU A 82 -2.24 -0.38 -3.87
CA LEU A 82 -2.00 -0.75 -2.49
C LEU A 82 -2.45 -2.19 -2.29
N LEU A 83 -1.53 -3.07 -1.92
CA LEU A 83 -1.74 -4.51 -1.89
C LEU A 83 -2.20 -4.98 -0.51
N CYS A 84 -1.42 -4.71 0.50
CA CYS A 84 -1.75 -5.05 1.88
C CYS A 84 -0.92 -4.22 2.83
N GLY A 85 -1.22 -4.33 4.12
CA GLY A 85 -0.49 -3.63 5.16
C GLY A 85 -0.21 -4.55 6.33
N GLY A 86 0.66 -4.10 7.19
CA GLY A 86 1.03 -4.81 8.40
C GLY A 86 1.98 -3.98 9.22
N ASP A 87 2.69 -4.63 10.12
CA ASP A 87 3.71 -3.96 10.90
C ASP A 87 5.04 -4.71 10.79
N LYS A 88 6.03 -4.23 11.53
CA LYS A 88 7.38 -4.79 11.49
C LYS A 88 7.41 -6.27 11.89
N SER A 89 6.51 -6.72 12.77
CA SER A 89 6.49 -8.10 13.25
C SER A 89 5.92 -9.10 12.25
N SER A 90 5.15 -8.64 11.26
CA SER A 90 4.47 -9.51 10.31
C SER A 90 5.02 -9.41 8.88
N GLN A 91 6.19 -8.81 8.70
CA GLN A 91 6.73 -8.50 7.37
C GLN A 91 6.83 -9.71 6.44
N THR A 92 7.38 -10.82 6.92
CA THR A 92 7.58 -12.00 6.06
C THR A 92 6.26 -12.51 5.50
N ARG A 93 5.25 -12.63 6.36
CA ARG A 93 3.91 -13.08 5.97
C ARG A 93 3.25 -12.08 5.02
N ASP A 94 3.37 -10.80 5.34
CA ASP A 94 2.71 -9.75 4.58
C ASP A 94 3.31 -9.58 3.19
N ILE A 95 4.62 -9.75 3.05
CA ILE A 95 5.27 -9.70 1.74
C ILE A 95 4.80 -10.86 0.85
N LYS A 96 4.66 -12.05 1.42
CA LYS A 96 4.10 -13.18 0.68
C LYS A 96 2.69 -12.88 0.18
N GLN A 97 1.86 -12.33 1.05
CA GLN A 97 0.49 -11.96 0.70
C GLN A 97 0.49 -10.87 -0.38
N ALA A 98 1.35 -9.88 -0.26
CA ALA A 98 1.47 -8.81 -1.24
C ALA A 98 1.78 -9.38 -2.64
N ARG A 99 2.68 -10.35 -2.72
CA ARG A 99 3.03 -11.00 -3.98
C ARG A 99 1.85 -11.73 -4.61
N LEU A 100 1.08 -12.44 -3.80
CA LEU A 100 -0.12 -13.13 -4.27
C LEU A 100 -1.18 -12.15 -4.79
N ILE A 101 -1.38 -11.05 -4.09
CA ILE A 101 -2.34 -10.03 -4.48
C ILE A 101 -1.88 -9.35 -5.78
N ALA A 102 -0.58 -9.04 -5.88
CA ALA A 102 -0.03 -8.46 -7.09
C ALA A 102 -0.21 -9.37 -8.30
N LYS A 103 0.01 -10.67 -8.12
CA LYS A 103 -0.20 -11.65 -9.18
C LYS A 103 -1.66 -11.69 -9.62
N SER A 104 -2.58 -11.66 -8.66
CA SER A 104 -4.01 -11.61 -8.96
C SER A 104 -4.38 -10.36 -9.77
N TRP A 105 -3.83 -9.22 -9.40
CA TRP A 105 -4.04 -7.98 -10.16
C TRP A 105 -3.55 -8.12 -11.60
N GLN A 106 -2.34 -8.65 -11.77
CA GLN A 106 -1.74 -8.79 -13.09
C GLN A 106 -2.52 -9.75 -13.99
N GLU A 107 -3.08 -10.81 -13.41
CA GLU A 107 -3.92 -11.76 -14.14
C GLU A 107 -5.24 -11.14 -14.60
N GLN A 108 -5.78 -10.21 -13.84
CA GLN A 108 -7.01 -9.50 -14.17
C GLN A 108 -6.77 -8.29 -15.07
N ASN A 109 -5.54 -7.81 -15.13
CA ASN A 109 -5.16 -6.61 -15.88
C ASN A 109 -3.90 -6.85 -16.70
N PRO A 110 -3.96 -7.77 -17.67
CA PRO A 110 -2.80 -8.17 -18.47
C PRO A 110 -2.25 -7.06 -19.37
#